data_2117855ce2899796987d9e9cced2ee45
#
_entry.id   2117855ce2899796987d9e9cced2ee45
#
_cell.length_a   1.000
_cell.length_b   1.000
_cell.length_c   1.000
_cell.angle_alpha   90.00
_cell.angle_beta   90.00
_cell.angle_gamma   90.00
#
_symmetry.space_group_name_H-M   'P 1'
#
loop_
_entity.id
_entity.type
_entity.pdbx_description
1 polymer ?
#
loop_
_entity_poly.entity_id
_entity_poly.type
_entity_poly.pdbx_seq_one_letter_code
_entity_poly.pdbx_strand_id
1 'polypeptide(L)'
;MPRFEPFTALRYATTDLNDVAAPPYDVLSESDREALAARHRNNIVHIDVPREADGPGRYDAANTVLRDWIASGVLVRDPRPSFSIYRMSFRDETGAPRTTVGVIGALEVVDEGAGGVLPHERTTPKAKTDRLDLTRATLTNLSPVWGLSLAKGLTELLADPGEVVGVVETDGVRHVIERVDDPQRVAAISAAVGAADVVIADGHHRYAISRTFRDEQRANDTGTHGAA
;
A
#
# COMPACT_ATOMS: atom_id res chain seq x y z
N MET A 1 -11.56 17.59 -5.71
CA MET A 1 -11.86 16.29 -5.09
C MET A 1 -10.98 15.25 -5.76
N PRO A 2 -10.22 14.42 -5.01
CA PRO A 2 -9.30 13.46 -5.61
C PRO A 2 -10.06 12.27 -6.19
N ARG A 3 -9.54 11.68 -7.26
CA ARG A 3 -10.05 10.39 -7.75
C ARG A 3 -9.57 9.27 -6.82
N PHE A 4 -10.46 8.31 -6.58
CA PHE A 4 -10.13 7.10 -5.84
C PHE A 4 -10.67 5.90 -6.61
N GLU A 5 -9.76 5.07 -7.11
CA GLU A 5 -10.07 4.05 -8.09
C GLU A 5 -9.62 2.65 -7.63
N PRO A 6 -10.32 1.58 -8.05
CA PRO A 6 -9.84 0.22 -7.86
C PRO A 6 -8.60 -0.03 -8.71
N PHE A 7 -7.79 -1.00 -8.32
CA PHE A 7 -6.61 -1.42 -9.07
C PHE A 7 -6.41 -2.94 -9.04
N THR A 8 -5.61 -3.47 -9.96
CA THR A 8 -5.25 -4.89 -9.96
C THR A 8 -4.08 -5.12 -9.00
N ALA A 9 -4.40 -5.58 -7.79
CA ALA A 9 -3.39 -5.82 -6.76
C ALA A 9 -2.52 -7.05 -7.07
N LEU A 10 -1.25 -6.99 -6.65
CA LEU A 10 -0.42 -8.17 -6.43
C LEU A 10 -0.62 -8.60 -4.98
N ARG A 11 -0.94 -9.87 -4.76
CA ARG A 11 -1.12 -10.44 -3.43
C ARG A 11 -0.49 -11.83 -3.34
N TYR A 12 -0.21 -12.28 -2.14
CA TYR A 12 0.17 -13.67 -1.94
C TYR A 12 -0.93 -14.63 -2.40
N ALA A 13 -0.54 -15.76 -2.98
CA ALA A 13 -1.48 -16.82 -3.39
C ALA A 13 -2.13 -17.51 -2.19
N THR A 14 -1.48 -17.46 -1.01
CA THR A 14 -2.04 -17.96 0.26
C THR A 14 -2.85 -16.87 0.95
N THR A 15 -3.87 -17.28 1.71
CA THR A 15 -4.64 -16.40 2.59
C THR A 15 -4.04 -16.28 3.99
N ASP A 16 -3.25 -17.28 4.44
CA ASP A 16 -2.48 -17.19 5.69
C ASP A 16 -1.18 -16.42 5.40
N LEU A 17 -1.08 -15.22 5.99
CA LEU A 17 0.05 -14.31 5.78
C LEU A 17 0.97 -14.21 7.00
N ASN A 18 0.78 -14.99 8.06
CA ASN A 18 1.51 -14.86 9.32
C ASN A 18 3.03 -14.93 9.16
N ASP A 19 3.53 -15.79 8.26
CA ASP A 19 4.97 -15.96 8.05
C ASP A 19 5.55 -15.02 6.99
N VAL A 20 4.70 -14.47 6.12
CA VAL A 20 5.16 -13.71 4.94
C VAL A 20 4.94 -12.21 5.05
N ALA A 21 4.08 -11.77 5.97
CA ALA A 21 3.88 -10.35 6.25
C ALA A 21 4.97 -9.78 7.16
N ALA A 22 5.10 -8.46 7.15
CA ALA A 22 5.99 -7.69 8.02
C ALA A 22 5.29 -6.42 8.50
N PRO A 23 5.70 -5.87 9.66
CA PRO A 23 5.37 -4.50 10.05
C PRO A 23 5.88 -3.47 9.03
N PRO A 24 5.43 -2.21 9.10
CA PRO A 24 5.94 -1.14 8.26
C PRO A 24 7.47 -1.02 8.34
N TYR A 25 8.10 -0.73 7.19
CA TYR A 25 9.57 -0.71 7.05
C TYR A 25 10.27 0.27 8.02
N ASP A 26 9.60 1.35 8.40
CA ASP A 26 10.12 2.44 9.22
C ASP A 26 10.11 2.15 10.73
N VAL A 27 9.49 1.06 11.16
CA VAL A 27 9.52 0.59 12.55
C VAL A 27 10.43 -0.63 12.76
N LEU A 28 11.00 -1.19 11.69
CA LEU A 28 11.85 -2.38 11.76
C LEU A 28 13.31 -2.00 12.06
N SER A 29 13.86 -2.61 13.10
CA SER A 29 15.32 -2.66 13.29
C SER A 29 15.96 -3.68 12.33
N GLU A 30 17.28 -3.62 12.15
CA GLU A 30 18.01 -4.62 11.36
C GLU A 30 17.80 -6.03 11.91
N SER A 31 17.79 -6.20 13.24
CA SER A 31 17.54 -7.51 13.87
C SER A 31 16.12 -8.03 13.61
N ASP A 32 15.13 -7.16 13.61
CA ASP A 32 13.74 -7.54 13.27
C ASP A 32 13.63 -7.97 11.82
N ARG A 33 14.26 -7.21 10.94
CA ARG A 33 14.33 -7.54 9.51
C ARG A 33 14.99 -8.91 9.29
N GLU A 34 16.11 -9.22 9.95
CA GLU A 34 16.79 -10.51 9.86
C GLU A 34 15.92 -11.65 10.40
N ALA A 35 15.26 -11.45 11.52
CA ALA A 35 14.34 -12.44 12.10
C ALA A 35 13.16 -12.75 11.15
N LEU A 36 12.57 -11.73 10.53
CA LEU A 36 11.50 -11.89 9.55
C LEU A 36 11.99 -12.58 8.28
N ALA A 37 13.17 -12.24 7.78
CA ALA A 37 13.78 -12.89 6.63
C ALA A 37 14.07 -14.38 6.88
N ALA A 38 14.50 -14.73 8.09
CA ALA A 38 14.75 -16.11 8.51
C ALA A 38 13.44 -16.91 8.74
N ARG A 39 12.34 -16.23 9.10
CA ARG A 39 11.03 -16.87 9.34
C ARG A 39 10.51 -17.55 8.09
N HIS A 40 10.57 -16.90 6.94
CA HIS A 40 10.11 -17.48 5.69
C HIS A 40 10.84 -16.89 4.48
N ARG A 41 11.24 -17.75 3.53
CA ARG A 41 11.93 -17.33 2.30
C ARG A 41 11.17 -16.35 1.42
N ASN A 42 9.84 -16.31 1.56
CA ASN A 42 8.96 -15.39 0.84
C ASN A 42 8.39 -14.32 1.78
N ASN A 43 9.06 -13.98 2.88
CA ASN A 43 8.64 -12.85 3.70
C ASN A 43 8.87 -11.54 2.94
N ILE A 44 7.92 -10.61 3.02
CA ILE A 44 7.94 -9.36 2.24
C ILE A 44 9.17 -8.49 2.50
N VAL A 45 9.87 -8.65 3.63
CA VAL A 45 11.10 -7.91 3.94
C VAL A 45 12.20 -8.10 2.89
N HIS A 46 12.21 -9.21 2.15
CA HIS A 46 13.17 -9.42 1.07
C HIS A 46 12.98 -8.43 -0.08
N ILE A 47 11.79 -7.85 -0.23
CA ILE A 47 11.46 -6.86 -1.26
C ILE A 47 11.34 -5.47 -0.65
N ASP A 48 10.57 -5.34 0.45
CA ASP A 48 10.23 -4.04 1.03
C ASP A 48 11.38 -3.40 1.81
N VAL A 49 12.28 -4.23 2.40
CA VAL A 49 13.44 -3.77 3.19
C VAL A 49 14.72 -4.44 2.67
N PRO A 50 15.19 -4.08 1.44
CA PRO A 50 16.45 -4.60 0.92
C PRO A 50 17.61 -4.14 1.80
N ARG A 51 18.58 -5.04 2.05
CA ARG A 51 19.68 -4.81 3.01
C ARG A 51 20.60 -3.70 2.53
N GLU A 52 20.88 -2.74 3.39
CA GLU A 52 21.82 -1.65 3.09
C GLU A 52 23.23 -2.18 2.81
N ALA A 53 23.63 -3.25 3.50
CA ALA A 53 24.91 -3.94 3.31
C ALA A 53 25.10 -4.51 1.89
N ASP A 54 24.01 -4.77 1.14
CA ASP A 54 24.06 -5.27 -0.24
C ASP A 54 24.41 -4.16 -1.26
N GLY A 55 24.60 -2.93 -0.79
CA GLY A 55 25.03 -1.80 -1.61
C GLY A 55 23.94 -1.27 -2.56
N PRO A 56 24.32 -0.48 -3.59
CA PRO A 56 23.36 0.16 -4.48
C PRO A 56 22.56 -0.81 -5.35
N GLY A 57 23.07 -2.00 -5.62
CA GLY A 57 22.37 -3.06 -6.37
C GLY A 57 21.21 -3.73 -5.63
N ARG A 58 21.00 -3.40 -4.34
CA ARG A 58 19.93 -3.99 -3.51
C ARG A 58 18.52 -3.80 -4.07
N TYR A 59 18.28 -2.71 -4.76
CA TYR A 59 16.95 -2.42 -5.35
C TYR A 59 16.67 -3.27 -6.59
N ASP A 60 17.69 -3.51 -7.43
CA ASP A 60 17.57 -4.41 -8.57
C ASP A 60 17.43 -5.87 -8.11
N ALA A 61 18.12 -6.25 -7.03
CA ALA A 61 17.94 -7.55 -6.39
C ALA A 61 16.50 -7.72 -5.86
N ALA A 62 15.94 -6.70 -5.17
CA ALA A 62 14.54 -6.72 -4.71
C ALA A 62 13.56 -6.85 -5.88
N ASN A 63 13.79 -6.15 -6.99
CA ASN A 63 12.97 -6.31 -8.20
C ASN A 63 13.09 -7.71 -8.81
N THR A 64 14.28 -8.31 -8.81
CA THR A 64 14.47 -9.69 -9.26
C THR A 64 13.65 -10.66 -8.41
N VAL A 65 13.72 -10.54 -7.08
CA VAL A 65 12.91 -11.34 -6.15
C VAL A 65 11.42 -11.16 -6.42
N LEU A 66 10.95 -9.91 -6.61
CA LEU A 66 9.55 -9.62 -6.92
C LEU A 66 9.09 -10.33 -8.21
N ARG A 67 9.89 -10.26 -9.25
CA ARG A 67 9.61 -10.93 -10.54
C ARG A 67 9.58 -12.46 -10.39
N ASP A 68 10.52 -13.02 -9.66
CA ASP A 68 10.59 -14.45 -9.40
C ASP A 68 9.37 -14.93 -8.61
N TRP A 69 8.89 -14.17 -7.65
CA TRP A 69 7.67 -14.51 -6.89
C TRP A 69 6.41 -14.44 -7.75
N ILE A 70 6.36 -13.50 -8.70
CA ILE A 70 5.26 -13.44 -9.67
C ILE A 70 5.35 -14.64 -10.63
N ALA A 71 6.52 -14.92 -11.18
CA ALA A 71 6.72 -16.01 -12.14
C ALA A 71 6.46 -17.40 -11.53
N SER A 72 6.81 -17.58 -10.24
CA SER A 72 6.61 -18.83 -9.51
C SER A 72 5.21 -18.97 -8.86
N GLY A 73 4.35 -17.94 -8.97
CA GLY A 73 3.00 -17.96 -8.40
C GLY A 73 2.93 -17.77 -6.89
N VAL A 74 4.02 -17.33 -6.25
CA VAL A 74 4.02 -16.88 -4.85
C VAL A 74 3.15 -15.63 -4.71
N LEU A 75 3.34 -14.69 -5.63
CA LEU A 75 2.47 -13.53 -5.81
C LEU A 75 1.61 -13.72 -7.05
N VAL A 76 0.34 -13.42 -6.91
CA VAL A 76 -0.63 -13.48 -8.00
C VAL A 76 -1.26 -12.10 -8.20
N ARG A 77 -1.53 -11.75 -9.46
CA ARG A 77 -2.25 -10.52 -9.80
C ARG A 77 -3.74 -10.80 -9.79
N ASP A 78 -4.50 -9.91 -9.20
CA ASP A 78 -5.95 -9.98 -9.26
C ASP A 78 -6.44 -9.93 -10.72
N PRO A 79 -7.49 -10.69 -11.07
CA PRO A 79 -7.93 -10.82 -12.46
C PRO A 79 -8.57 -9.55 -13.02
N ARG A 80 -9.01 -8.65 -12.15
CA ARG A 80 -9.64 -7.37 -12.48
C ARG A 80 -9.41 -6.33 -11.39
N PRO A 81 -9.56 -5.02 -11.69
CA PRO A 81 -9.46 -3.99 -10.69
C PRO A 81 -10.47 -4.20 -9.56
N SER A 82 -10.00 -4.05 -8.32
CA SER A 82 -10.79 -4.23 -7.09
C SER A 82 -10.34 -3.24 -6.01
N PHE A 83 -11.19 -3.03 -5.01
CA PHE A 83 -10.76 -2.49 -3.74
C PHE A 83 -10.44 -3.61 -2.75
N SER A 84 -9.57 -3.33 -1.79
CA SER A 84 -9.36 -4.21 -0.66
C SER A 84 -9.88 -3.53 0.60
N ILE A 85 -10.86 -4.16 1.29
CA ILE A 85 -11.25 -3.74 2.63
C ILE A 85 -10.24 -4.31 3.60
N TYR A 86 -9.74 -3.48 4.49
CA TYR A 86 -8.81 -3.85 5.54
C TYR A 86 -9.47 -3.69 6.89
N ARG A 87 -9.59 -4.79 7.65
CA ARG A 87 -10.16 -4.81 8.98
C ARG A 87 -9.11 -5.16 10.01
N MET A 88 -9.02 -4.36 11.07
CA MET A 88 -8.24 -4.67 12.27
C MET A 88 -9.20 -4.89 13.43
N SER A 89 -9.15 -6.08 14.04
CA SER A 89 -9.92 -6.41 15.22
C SER A 89 -8.98 -6.63 16.40
N PHE A 90 -9.23 -5.94 17.50
CA PHE A 90 -8.38 -5.95 18.69
C PHE A 90 -9.21 -5.71 19.95
N ARG A 91 -8.58 -5.84 21.12
CA ARG A 91 -9.16 -5.40 22.39
C ARG A 91 -8.47 -4.11 22.82
N ASP A 92 -9.26 -3.13 23.25
CA ASP A 92 -8.72 -1.89 23.83
C ASP A 92 -8.18 -2.10 25.24
N GLU A 93 -7.64 -1.06 25.85
CA GLU A 93 -7.07 -1.08 27.21
C GLU A 93 -8.08 -1.52 28.30
N THR A 94 -9.38 -1.39 28.02
CA THR A 94 -10.46 -1.84 28.92
C THR A 94 -10.84 -3.32 28.68
N GLY A 95 -10.24 -3.96 27.68
CA GLY A 95 -10.58 -5.32 27.23
C GLY A 95 -11.80 -5.38 26.30
N ALA A 96 -12.40 -4.24 25.96
CA ALA A 96 -13.53 -4.19 25.06
C ALA A 96 -13.10 -4.48 23.60
N PRO A 97 -13.89 -5.25 22.84
CA PRO A 97 -13.59 -5.52 21.43
C PRO A 97 -13.76 -4.26 20.59
N ARG A 98 -12.80 -4.02 19.69
CA ARG A 98 -12.79 -2.91 18.74
C ARG A 98 -12.50 -3.43 17.33
N THR A 99 -13.04 -2.74 16.34
CA THR A 99 -12.70 -2.99 14.94
C THR A 99 -12.52 -1.65 14.23
N THR A 100 -11.37 -1.51 13.55
CA THR A 100 -11.11 -0.43 12.60
C THR A 100 -11.25 -0.97 11.20
N VAL A 101 -11.91 -0.22 10.32
CA VAL A 101 -12.12 -0.62 8.93
C VAL A 101 -11.64 0.49 8.01
N GLY A 102 -10.86 0.11 7.00
CA GLY A 102 -10.40 0.99 5.93
C GLY A 102 -10.57 0.34 4.57
N VAL A 103 -10.34 1.12 3.51
CA VAL A 103 -10.32 0.64 2.14
C VAL A 103 -9.02 1.02 1.47
N ILE A 104 -8.40 0.07 0.78
CA ILE A 104 -7.18 0.26 0.00
C ILE A 104 -7.58 0.41 -1.47
N GLY A 105 -7.14 1.50 -2.08
CA GLY A 105 -7.39 1.84 -3.48
C GLY A 105 -6.32 2.77 -4.03
N ALA A 106 -6.40 3.08 -5.31
CA ALA A 106 -5.52 4.04 -5.99
C ALA A 106 -6.06 5.46 -5.79
N LEU A 107 -5.44 6.22 -4.89
CA LEU A 107 -5.74 7.62 -4.66
C LEU A 107 -4.94 8.49 -5.63
N GLU A 108 -5.58 9.46 -6.25
CA GLU A 108 -4.93 10.42 -7.13
C GLU A 108 -3.80 11.16 -6.41
N VAL A 109 -2.65 11.25 -7.08
CA VAL A 109 -1.52 12.04 -6.61
C VAL A 109 -1.67 13.46 -7.14
N VAL A 110 -2.06 14.39 -6.27
CA VAL A 110 -2.28 15.81 -6.60
C VAL A 110 -1.04 16.64 -6.33
N ASP A 111 -0.99 17.84 -6.93
CA ASP A 111 0.08 18.80 -6.66
C ASP A 111 -0.07 19.42 -5.26
N GLU A 112 1.02 19.94 -4.73
CA GLU A 112 1.01 20.56 -3.40
C GLU A 112 0.10 21.80 -3.40
N GLY A 113 -0.83 21.83 -2.45
CA GLY A 113 -1.80 22.92 -2.35
C GLY A 113 -2.97 22.86 -3.33
N ALA A 114 -3.06 21.86 -4.20
CA ALA A 114 -4.18 21.72 -5.13
C ALA A 114 -5.51 21.31 -4.44
N GLY A 115 -5.47 20.94 -3.15
CA GLY A 115 -6.64 20.43 -2.44
C GLY A 115 -6.93 18.96 -2.74
N GLY A 116 -7.97 18.42 -2.13
CA GLY A 116 -8.37 17.02 -2.30
C GLY A 116 -7.57 16.04 -1.46
N VAL A 117 -6.25 16.20 -1.36
CA VAL A 117 -5.38 15.43 -0.45
C VAL A 117 -4.61 16.41 0.41
N LEU A 118 -4.78 16.30 1.73
CA LEU A 118 -4.31 17.29 2.71
C LEU A 118 -3.20 16.70 3.60
N PRO A 119 -1.93 17.01 3.34
CA PRO A 119 -0.85 16.68 4.27
C PRO A 119 -0.88 17.63 5.47
N HIS A 120 -0.51 17.15 6.66
CA HIS A 120 -0.36 17.98 7.86
C HIS A 120 1.09 18.06 8.36
N GLU A 121 2.02 17.37 7.69
CA GLU A 121 3.45 17.41 8.01
C GLU A 121 4.29 17.84 6.82
N ARG A 122 5.44 18.48 7.10
CA ARG A 122 6.45 18.78 6.08
C ARG A 122 7.43 17.62 5.96
N THR A 123 7.63 17.13 4.75
CA THR A 123 8.58 16.05 4.46
C THR A 123 10.01 16.57 4.29
N THR A 124 10.99 15.85 4.87
CA THR A 124 12.41 16.17 4.69
C THR A 124 13.01 15.49 3.45
N PRO A 125 14.01 16.10 2.77
CA PRO A 125 14.59 15.53 1.54
C PRO A 125 15.30 14.18 1.74
N LYS A 126 15.92 13.95 2.92
CA LYS A 126 16.81 12.81 3.16
C LYS A 126 16.09 11.44 3.23
N ALA A 127 14.84 11.40 3.69
CA ALA A 127 14.05 10.17 3.78
C ALA A 127 13.44 9.71 2.44
N LYS A 128 13.57 10.55 1.39
CA LYS A 128 12.92 10.30 0.08
C LYS A 128 13.72 9.37 -0.82
N THR A 129 15.04 9.25 -0.65
CA THR A 129 15.92 8.62 -1.65
C THR A 129 15.74 7.10 -1.67
N ASP A 130 15.80 6.43 -0.53
CA ASP A 130 15.72 4.96 -0.45
C ASP A 130 14.40 4.41 -1.02
N ARG A 131 13.27 4.94 -0.55
CA ARG A 131 11.95 4.50 -1.04
C ARG A 131 11.69 4.87 -2.50
N LEU A 132 12.22 6.01 -2.97
CA LEU A 132 12.11 6.41 -4.36
C LEU A 132 12.92 5.47 -5.27
N ASP A 133 14.14 5.09 -4.87
CA ASP A 133 14.96 4.17 -5.64
C ASP A 133 14.34 2.77 -5.69
N LEU A 134 13.76 2.30 -4.58
CA LEU A 134 12.99 1.05 -4.57
C LEU A 134 11.77 1.13 -5.48
N THR A 135 11.03 2.25 -5.47
CA THR A 135 9.88 2.48 -6.35
C THR A 135 10.29 2.49 -7.83
N ARG A 136 11.41 3.16 -8.16
CA ARG A 136 11.97 3.18 -9.53
C ARG A 136 12.36 1.79 -10.02
N ALA A 137 12.99 0.99 -9.14
CA ALA A 137 13.43 -0.35 -9.49
C ALA A 137 12.25 -1.32 -9.65
N THR A 138 11.29 -1.30 -8.73
CA THR A 138 10.20 -2.29 -8.69
C THR A 138 8.94 -1.86 -9.45
N LEU A 139 8.77 -0.57 -9.73
CA LEU A 139 7.53 0.02 -10.27
C LEU A 139 6.28 -0.40 -9.49
N THR A 140 6.43 -0.56 -8.16
CA THR A 140 5.40 -1.12 -7.29
C THR A 140 5.26 -0.30 -6.01
N ASN A 141 4.02 -0.03 -5.59
CA ASN A 141 3.74 0.51 -4.26
C ASN A 141 3.73 -0.66 -3.26
N LEU A 142 4.76 -0.75 -2.43
CA LEU A 142 4.92 -1.81 -1.44
C LEU A 142 4.28 -1.48 -0.09
N SER A 143 4.21 -0.20 0.26
CA SER A 143 3.66 0.28 1.53
C SER A 143 2.59 1.33 1.29
N PRO A 144 1.35 1.14 1.76
CA PRO A 144 0.27 2.10 1.54
C PRO A 144 0.47 3.39 2.35
N VAL A 145 -0.14 4.46 1.88
CA VAL A 145 -0.34 5.71 2.64
C VAL A 145 -1.65 5.56 3.42
N TRP A 146 -1.66 5.96 4.68
CA TRP A 146 -2.88 5.98 5.47
C TRP A 146 -3.55 7.34 5.37
N GLY A 147 -4.75 7.37 4.80
CA GLY A 147 -5.60 8.55 4.68
C GLY A 147 -6.84 8.42 5.55
N LEU A 148 -7.29 9.55 6.09
CA LEU A 148 -8.58 9.71 6.74
C LEU A 148 -9.51 10.39 5.73
N SER A 149 -10.52 9.66 5.25
CA SER A 149 -11.54 10.23 4.39
C SER A 149 -12.57 10.99 5.25
N LEU A 150 -12.90 12.21 4.84
CA LEU A 150 -13.96 13.02 5.46
C LEU A 150 -15.34 12.71 4.87
N ALA A 151 -15.46 11.68 4.03
CA ALA A 151 -16.68 11.27 3.38
C ALA A 151 -17.69 10.73 4.40
N LYS A 152 -18.96 11.14 4.23
CA LYS A 152 -20.09 10.55 4.97
C LYS A 152 -20.53 9.25 4.29
N GLY A 153 -20.95 8.27 5.07
CA GLY A 153 -21.52 7.02 4.55
C GLY A 153 -20.44 5.98 4.13
N LEU A 154 -19.14 6.31 4.21
CA LEU A 154 -18.09 5.35 3.85
C LEU A 154 -18.07 4.14 4.79
N THR A 155 -18.29 4.34 6.08
CA THR A 155 -18.33 3.25 7.06
C THR A 155 -19.40 2.21 6.73
N GLU A 156 -20.59 2.66 6.34
CA GLU A 156 -21.72 1.81 5.93
C GLU A 156 -21.41 1.02 4.66
N LEU A 157 -20.77 1.66 3.67
CA LEU A 157 -20.32 0.99 2.43
C LEU A 157 -19.24 -0.09 2.67
N LEU A 158 -18.46 0.06 3.75
CA LEU A 158 -17.42 -0.89 4.14
C LEU A 158 -17.92 -1.93 5.17
N ALA A 159 -19.18 -1.87 5.62
CA ALA A 159 -19.71 -2.77 6.62
C ALA A 159 -19.79 -4.22 6.11
N ASP A 160 -20.30 -4.43 4.90
CA ASP A 160 -20.39 -5.75 4.31
C ASP A 160 -19.02 -6.31 3.98
N PRO A 161 -18.74 -7.60 4.29
CA PRO A 161 -17.47 -8.22 3.97
C PRO A 161 -17.29 -8.40 2.46
N GLY A 162 -16.02 -8.52 2.04
CA GLY A 162 -15.61 -8.99 0.72
C GLY A 162 -15.13 -10.43 0.76
N GLU A 163 -14.49 -10.86 -0.33
CA GLU A 163 -13.78 -12.14 -0.36
C GLU A 163 -12.48 -12.04 0.44
N VAL A 164 -12.32 -12.88 1.46
CA VAL A 164 -11.09 -12.89 2.27
C VAL A 164 -9.91 -13.38 1.42
N VAL A 165 -8.90 -12.53 1.26
CA VAL A 165 -7.68 -12.80 0.48
C VAL A 165 -6.41 -12.77 1.33
N GLY A 166 -6.48 -12.33 2.58
CA GLY A 166 -5.34 -12.32 3.49
C GLY A 166 -5.74 -12.18 4.95
N VAL A 167 -5.06 -12.93 5.82
CA VAL A 167 -5.24 -12.87 7.27
C VAL A 167 -3.86 -12.89 7.95
N VAL A 168 -3.66 -12.00 8.92
CA VAL A 168 -2.51 -11.98 9.83
C VAL A 168 -3.03 -11.85 11.25
N GLU A 169 -2.43 -12.58 12.17
CA GLU A 169 -2.65 -12.44 13.60
C GLU A 169 -1.31 -12.15 14.30
N THR A 170 -1.18 -10.95 14.84
CA THR A 170 0.04 -10.53 15.53
C THR A 170 -0.31 -9.61 16.68
N ASP A 171 0.39 -9.76 17.80
CA ASP A 171 0.26 -8.90 19.01
C ASP A 171 -1.18 -8.72 19.50
N GLY A 172 -2.01 -9.76 19.39
CA GLY A 172 -3.42 -9.73 19.79
C GLY A 172 -4.34 -8.96 18.83
N VAL A 173 -3.83 -8.56 17.68
CA VAL A 173 -4.59 -7.92 16.59
C VAL A 173 -4.79 -8.90 15.45
N ARG A 174 -6.03 -9.03 15.01
CA ARG A 174 -6.37 -9.79 13.80
C ARG A 174 -6.59 -8.83 12.64
N HIS A 175 -5.78 -9.00 11.61
CA HIS A 175 -5.83 -8.23 10.38
C HIS A 175 -6.45 -9.09 9.27
N VAL A 176 -7.44 -8.55 8.57
CA VAL A 176 -8.11 -9.23 7.46
C VAL A 176 -8.13 -8.32 6.25
N ILE A 177 -7.74 -8.85 5.10
CA ILE A 177 -7.85 -8.18 3.81
C ILE A 177 -8.93 -8.89 3.00
N GLU A 178 -9.92 -8.12 2.52
CA GLU A 178 -11.07 -8.61 1.78
C GLU A 178 -11.17 -7.92 0.42
N ARG A 179 -11.20 -8.69 -0.66
CA ARG A 179 -11.35 -8.17 -2.02
C ARG A 179 -12.80 -7.81 -2.32
N VAL A 180 -13.02 -6.66 -2.95
CA VAL A 180 -14.31 -6.18 -3.43
C VAL A 180 -14.19 -5.78 -4.89
N ASP A 181 -14.84 -6.54 -5.76
CA ASP A 181 -14.84 -6.34 -7.22
C ASP A 181 -16.26 -6.26 -7.83
N ASP A 182 -17.30 -6.24 -7.01
CA ASP A 182 -18.65 -5.96 -7.45
C ASP A 182 -18.76 -4.53 -8.04
N PRO A 183 -19.19 -4.36 -9.29
CA PRO A 183 -19.16 -3.07 -9.97
C PRO A 183 -19.97 -1.98 -9.29
N GLN A 184 -21.11 -2.32 -8.68
CA GLN A 184 -21.97 -1.33 -8.02
C GLN A 184 -21.30 -0.85 -6.72
N ARG A 185 -20.76 -1.78 -5.95
CA ARG A 185 -20.06 -1.47 -4.72
C ARG A 185 -18.76 -0.70 -4.97
N VAL A 186 -18.01 -1.07 -6.00
CA VAL A 186 -16.80 -0.36 -6.44
C VAL A 186 -17.16 1.09 -6.81
N ALA A 187 -18.20 1.31 -7.63
CA ALA A 187 -18.63 2.65 -8.01
C ALA A 187 -19.07 3.48 -6.80
N ALA A 188 -19.79 2.88 -5.84
CA ALA A 188 -20.23 3.56 -4.63
C ALA A 188 -19.06 3.98 -3.73
N ILE A 189 -18.06 3.13 -3.53
CA ILE A 189 -16.84 3.43 -2.76
C ILE A 189 -16.04 4.54 -3.44
N SER A 190 -15.81 4.45 -4.76
CA SER A 190 -15.11 5.49 -5.53
C SER A 190 -15.78 6.84 -5.40
N ALA A 191 -17.13 6.87 -5.57
CA ALA A 191 -17.90 8.10 -5.45
C ALA A 191 -17.87 8.68 -4.04
N ALA A 192 -17.98 7.84 -3.00
CA ALA A 192 -17.97 8.30 -1.62
C ALA A 192 -16.61 8.94 -1.26
N VAL A 193 -15.49 8.25 -1.51
CA VAL A 193 -14.16 8.79 -1.22
C VAL A 193 -13.86 10.02 -2.08
N GLY A 194 -14.21 9.98 -3.38
CA GLY A 194 -14.03 11.10 -4.30
C GLY A 194 -14.88 12.33 -3.98
N ALA A 195 -15.90 12.22 -3.12
CA ALA A 195 -16.76 13.35 -2.75
C ALA A 195 -16.19 14.24 -1.62
N ALA A 196 -15.10 13.84 -0.96
CA ALA A 196 -14.53 14.54 0.18
C ALA A 196 -13.01 14.62 0.09
N ASP A 197 -12.43 15.51 0.89
CA ASP A 197 -10.97 15.56 1.06
C ASP A 197 -10.48 14.34 1.85
N VAL A 198 -9.24 13.94 1.57
CA VAL A 198 -8.52 12.90 2.29
C VAL A 198 -7.35 13.54 3.03
N VAL A 199 -7.35 13.43 4.36
CA VAL A 199 -6.25 13.89 5.21
C VAL A 199 -5.23 12.76 5.35
N ILE A 200 -3.97 12.99 5.02
CA ILE A 200 -2.91 12.00 5.23
C ILE A 200 -2.69 11.87 6.73
N ALA A 201 -2.99 10.70 7.29
CA ALA A 201 -2.76 10.41 8.72
C ALA A 201 -1.34 9.89 8.96
N ASP A 202 -0.83 9.04 8.05
CA ASP A 202 0.53 8.53 8.08
C ASP A 202 1.06 8.27 6.65
N GLY A 203 2.38 8.29 6.49
CA GLY A 203 3.02 8.07 5.18
C GLY A 203 3.18 9.33 4.33
N HIS A 204 3.34 10.51 4.94
CA HIS A 204 3.60 11.77 4.22
C HIS A 204 4.80 11.65 3.27
N HIS A 205 5.90 10.98 3.71
CA HIS A 205 7.05 10.71 2.86
C HIS A 205 6.70 9.81 1.67
N ARG A 206 5.88 8.76 1.89
CA ARG A 206 5.41 7.83 0.83
C ARG A 206 4.58 8.57 -0.22
N TYR A 207 3.66 9.44 0.22
CA TYR A 207 2.89 10.27 -0.71
C TYR A 207 3.77 11.28 -1.48
N ALA A 208 4.73 11.92 -0.80
CA ALA A 208 5.67 12.84 -1.46
C ALA A 208 6.58 12.13 -2.48
N ILE A 209 6.98 10.88 -2.21
CA ILE A 209 7.71 10.01 -3.15
C ILE A 209 6.85 9.68 -4.37
N SER A 210 5.58 9.30 -4.16
CA SER A 210 4.64 9.05 -5.26
C SER A 210 4.47 10.26 -6.16
N ARG A 211 4.45 11.47 -5.60
CA ARG A 211 4.43 12.72 -6.36
C ARG A 211 5.71 12.91 -7.18
N THR A 212 6.88 12.74 -6.56
CA THR A 212 8.17 12.83 -7.26
C THR A 212 8.25 11.82 -8.40
N PHE A 213 7.88 10.57 -8.14
CA PHE A 213 7.89 9.52 -9.16
C PHE A 213 6.92 9.82 -10.30
N ARG A 214 5.68 10.28 -10.01
CA ARG A 214 4.73 10.75 -11.02
C ARG A 214 5.33 11.83 -11.94
N ASP A 215 6.01 12.82 -11.34
CA ASP A 215 6.58 13.93 -12.08
C ASP A 215 7.74 13.48 -12.98
N GLU A 216 8.56 12.53 -12.52
CA GLU A 216 9.59 11.88 -13.33
C GLU A 216 8.99 11.13 -14.51
N GLN A 217 7.92 10.36 -14.29
CA GLN A 217 7.25 9.63 -15.40
C GLN A 217 6.65 10.59 -16.43
N ARG A 218 5.99 11.66 -15.99
CA ARG A 218 5.46 12.71 -16.88
C ARG A 218 6.56 13.39 -17.70
N ALA A 219 7.70 13.67 -17.11
CA ALA A 219 8.84 14.25 -17.82
C ALA A 219 9.40 13.32 -18.89
N ASN A 220 9.41 12.00 -18.62
CA ASN A 220 9.85 10.98 -19.58
C ASN A 220 8.83 10.79 -20.73
N ASP A 221 7.53 10.84 -20.46
CA ASP A 221 6.46 10.68 -21.45
C ASP A 221 6.39 11.88 -22.43
N THR A 222 6.66 13.10 -21.98
CA THR A 222 6.71 14.29 -22.86
C THR A 222 7.84 14.23 -23.88
N GLY A 223 8.84 13.35 -23.68
CA GLY A 223 9.89 13.08 -24.68
C GLY A 223 9.48 12.12 -25.81
N THR A 224 8.39 11.35 -25.65
CA THR A 224 7.98 10.28 -26.60
C THR A 224 6.72 10.61 -27.41
N HIS A 225 5.93 11.61 -27.06
CA HIS A 225 4.67 11.95 -27.75
C HIS A 225 4.72 13.27 -28.53
N GLY A 226 5.91 13.80 -28.82
CA GLY A 226 6.12 15.00 -29.62
C GLY A 226 6.27 14.79 -31.12
N ALA A 227 5.89 13.63 -31.68
CA ALA A 227 5.97 13.35 -33.12
C ALA A 227 4.89 12.35 -33.56
N ALA A 228 3.67 12.84 -33.80
CA ALA A 228 2.71 12.24 -34.74
C ALA A 228 1.63 13.29 -35.07
#